data_5cb35f685a0b65aaeb62702610c77781
#
_entry.id   5cb35f685a0b65aaeb62702610c77781
#
_cell.length_a   1.000
_cell.length_b   1.000
_cell.length_c   1.000
_cell.angle_alpha   90.00
_cell.angle_beta   90.00
_cell.angle_gamma   90.00
#
_symmetry.space_group_name_H-M   'P 1'
#
loop_
_entity.id
_entity.type
_entity.pdbx_description
1 polymer ?
#
loop_
_entity_poly.entity_id
_entity_poly.type
_entity_poly.pdbx_seq_one_letter_code
_entity_poly.pdbx_strand_id
1 'polypeptide(L)'
;MTEGRKRAISLRVSTVDLRQVKKLAQRLGARDSDVIRFALKTMLARLAPLCDYSLNGRALLPVFIEAGSDLFRHFDLDTTRLKEIVNDGVSKAQEVEPDDLELIAMAGIQQTYAKLRLNKMTPSVTNARATNIEDPLSGRLRGYLYSKYVDEEPSSDAANE
;
A
#
# COMPACT_ATOMS: atom_id res chain seq x y z
N MET A 1 -16.01 -24.46 10.58
CA MET A 1 -16.05 -22.98 10.50
C MET A 1 -16.35 -22.42 11.87
N THR A 2 -15.34 -22.00 12.59
CA THR A 2 -15.52 -21.33 13.88
C THR A 2 -15.95 -19.90 13.61
N GLU A 3 -17.24 -19.61 13.71
CA GLU A 3 -17.72 -18.23 13.84
C GLU A 3 -17.04 -17.60 15.04
N GLY A 4 -16.09 -16.71 14.77
CA GLY A 4 -15.31 -16.04 15.79
C GLY A 4 -16.25 -15.30 16.76
N ARG A 5 -16.13 -15.60 18.03
CA ARG A 5 -16.90 -14.99 19.12
C ARG A 5 -16.82 -13.47 19.01
N LYS A 6 -17.94 -12.81 18.73
CA LYS A 6 -18.02 -11.36 18.64
C LYS A 6 -17.60 -10.73 19.97
N ARG A 7 -16.63 -9.81 19.92
CA ARG A 7 -16.19 -9.02 21.09
C ARG A 7 -16.55 -7.55 20.87
N ALA A 8 -16.93 -6.88 21.94
CA ALA A 8 -17.14 -5.44 21.91
C ALA A 8 -15.79 -4.71 21.99
N ILE A 9 -15.61 -3.72 21.13
CA ILE A 9 -14.44 -2.83 21.13
C ILE A 9 -14.98 -1.39 21.27
N SER A 10 -14.40 -0.61 22.16
CA SER A 10 -14.65 0.84 22.26
C SER A 10 -13.70 1.59 21.35
N LEU A 11 -14.26 2.46 20.51
CA LEU A 11 -13.50 3.30 19.60
C LEU A 11 -13.85 4.77 19.85
N ARG A 12 -12.84 5.62 19.99
CA ARG A 12 -13.01 7.08 20.00
C ARG A 12 -12.87 7.60 18.58
N VAL A 13 -13.91 8.21 18.07
CA VAL A 13 -13.97 8.78 16.71
C VAL A 13 -14.14 10.29 16.83
N SER A 14 -13.50 11.04 15.94
CA SER A 14 -13.66 12.50 15.90
C SER A 14 -15.14 12.85 15.58
N THR A 15 -15.57 14.03 16.05
CA THR A 15 -16.95 14.50 15.74
C THR A 15 -17.15 14.72 14.25
N VAL A 16 -16.10 15.04 13.51
CA VAL A 16 -16.14 15.24 12.05
C VAL A 16 -16.39 13.91 11.37
N ASP A 17 -15.59 12.89 11.69
CA ASP A 17 -15.74 11.55 11.12
C ASP A 17 -17.08 10.93 11.47
N LEU A 18 -17.53 11.09 12.71
CA LEU A 18 -18.83 10.59 13.13
C LEU A 18 -19.99 11.22 12.33
N ARG A 19 -19.90 12.53 12.00
CA ARG A 19 -20.88 13.17 11.13
C ARG A 19 -20.87 12.58 9.72
N GLN A 20 -19.68 12.27 9.17
CA GLN A 20 -19.58 11.65 7.85
C GLN A 20 -20.15 10.23 7.86
N VAL A 21 -19.84 9.45 8.89
CA VAL A 21 -20.42 8.10 9.07
C VAL A 21 -21.96 8.17 9.11
N LYS A 22 -22.53 9.10 9.88
CA LYS A 22 -23.99 9.29 9.95
C LYS A 22 -24.61 9.67 8.61
N LYS A 23 -24.01 10.62 7.89
CA LYS A 23 -24.47 11.02 6.55
C LYS A 23 -24.44 9.85 5.57
N LEU A 24 -23.36 9.07 5.60
CA LEU A 24 -23.22 7.89 4.74
C LEU A 24 -24.24 6.81 5.10
N ALA A 25 -24.40 6.51 6.39
CA ALA A 25 -25.39 5.55 6.88
C ALA A 25 -26.81 5.94 6.46
N GLN A 26 -27.17 7.20 6.64
CA GLN A 26 -28.49 7.73 6.23
C GLN A 26 -28.70 7.59 4.72
N ARG A 27 -27.68 7.92 3.91
CA ARG A 27 -27.78 7.82 2.44
C ARG A 27 -27.89 6.39 1.95
N LEU A 28 -27.28 5.44 2.65
CA LEU A 28 -27.30 4.01 2.32
C LEU A 28 -28.49 3.27 2.96
N GLY A 29 -29.31 3.93 3.78
CA GLY A 29 -30.36 3.26 4.55
C GLY A 29 -29.83 2.23 5.55
N ALA A 30 -28.62 2.44 6.08
CA ALA A 30 -27.91 1.53 6.98
C ALA A 30 -27.74 2.14 8.37
N ARG A 31 -27.31 1.33 9.36
CA ARG A 31 -26.95 1.84 10.68
C ARG A 31 -25.50 2.32 10.69
N ASP A 32 -25.18 3.29 11.55
CA ASP A 32 -23.80 3.80 11.74
C ASP A 32 -22.80 2.67 12.01
N SER A 33 -23.21 1.70 12.83
CA SER A 33 -22.40 0.51 13.15
C SER A 33 -22.11 -0.39 11.95
N ASP A 34 -23.01 -0.44 10.98
CA ASP A 34 -22.82 -1.26 9.77
C ASP A 34 -21.81 -0.58 8.83
N VAL A 35 -21.85 0.76 8.74
CA VAL A 35 -20.86 1.55 7.99
C VAL A 35 -19.47 1.38 8.60
N ILE A 36 -19.33 1.50 9.92
CA ILE A 36 -18.05 1.30 10.62
C ILE A 36 -17.53 -0.13 10.40
N ARG A 37 -18.41 -1.13 10.52
CA ARG A 37 -18.04 -2.54 10.30
C ARG A 37 -17.61 -2.79 8.85
N PHE A 38 -18.28 -2.18 7.90
CA PHE A 38 -17.89 -2.26 6.49
C PHE A 38 -16.50 -1.63 6.26
N ALA A 39 -16.26 -0.42 6.79
CA ALA A 39 -14.97 0.24 6.70
C ALA A 39 -13.84 -0.61 7.28
N LEU A 40 -14.05 -1.21 8.47
CA LEU A 40 -13.09 -2.10 9.10
C LEU A 40 -12.79 -3.34 8.24
N LYS A 41 -13.82 -3.99 7.70
CA LYS A 41 -13.64 -5.17 6.83
C LYS A 41 -12.90 -4.82 5.55
N THR A 42 -13.22 -3.68 4.94
CA THR A 42 -12.57 -3.21 3.71
C THR A 42 -11.09 -2.91 3.96
N MET A 43 -10.78 -2.22 5.06
CA MET A 43 -9.40 -1.95 5.44
C MET A 43 -8.62 -3.26 5.69
N LEU A 44 -9.17 -4.18 6.47
CA LEU A 44 -8.52 -5.45 6.76
C LEU A 44 -8.31 -6.29 5.51
N ALA A 45 -9.26 -6.31 4.57
CA ALA A 45 -9.10 -7.00 3.30
C ALA A 45 -7.98 -6.37 2.44
N ARG A 46 -7.90 -5.03 2.41
CA ARG A 46 -6.88 -4.29 1.67
C ARG A 46 -5.47 -4.49 2.25
N LEU A 47 -5.37 -4.62 3.58
CA LEU A 47 -4.11 -4.78 4.30
C LEU A 47 -3.85 -6.24 4.72
N ALA A 48 -4.62 -7.19 4.21
CA ALA A 48 -4.49 -8.60 4.57
C ALA A 48 -3.07 -9.17 4.45
N PRO A 49 -2.26 -8.82 3.42
CA PRO A 49 -0.88 -9.29 3.34
C PRO A 49 0.00 -8.87 4.51
N LEU A 50 -0.28 -7.73 5.17
CA LEU A 50 0.46 -7.30 6.36
C LEU A 50 0.10 -8.10 7.62
N CYS A 51 -0.98 -8.87 7.59
CA CYS A 51 -1.38 -9.76 8.68
C CYS A 51 -0.73 -11.15 8.56
N ASP A 52 -0.14 -11.46 7.42
CA ASP A 52 0.54 -12.72 7.16
C ASP A 52 2.05 -12.56 7.32
N TYR A 53 2.58 -12.96 8.46
CA TYR A 53 4.01 -12.85 8.76
C TYR A 53 4.92 -13.77 7.91
N SER A 54 4.35 -14.65 7.09
CA SER A 54 5.11 -15.43 6.12
C SER A 54 5.43 -14.63 4.84
N LEU A 55 4.69 -13.55 4.58
CA LEU A 55 4.91 -12.66 3.45
C LEU A 55 5.95 -11.59 3.81
N ASN A 56 6.95 -11.44 2.94
CA ASN A 56 8.02 -10.46 3.08
C ASN A 56 8.55 -10.05 1.69
N GLY A 57 9.49 -9.11 1.65
CA GLY A 57 10.13 -8.66 0.43
C GLY A 57 9.15 -8.18 -0.62
N ARG A 58 9.37 -8.62 -1.85
CA ARG A 58 8.58 -8.24 -3.03
C ARG A 58 7.08 -8.54 -2.89
N ALA A 59 6.70 -9.57 -2.13
CA ALA A 59 5.30 -9.95 -1.93
C ALA A 59 4.49 -8.89 -1.16
N LEU A 60 5.13 -8.05 -0.35
CA LEU A 60 4.49 -6.95 0.38
C LEU A 60 4.38 -5.65 -0.43
N LEU A 61 5.16 -5.50 -1.52
CA LEU A 61 5.18 -4.26 -2.29
C LEU A 61 3.82 -3.79 -2.77
N PRO A 62 2.93 -4.66 -3.32
CA PRO A 62 1.62 -4.22 -3.79
C PRO A 62 0.82 -3.45 -2.73
N VAL A 63 0.89 -3.86 -1.47
CA VAL A 63 0.19 -3.17 -0.37
C VAL A 63 0.72 -1.75 -0.19
N PHE A 64 2.04 -1.57 -0.19
CA PHE A 64 2.65 -0.25 -0.01
C PHE A 64 2.53 0.63 -1.26
N ILE A 65 2.45 0.06 -2.44
CA ILE A 65 2.18 0.80 -3.67
C ILE A 65 0.73 1.32 -3.68
N GLU A 66 -0.23 0.46 -3.30
CA GLU A 66 -1.67 0.79 -3.38
C GLU A 66 -2.17 1.63 -2.20
N ALA A 67 -1.64 1.40 -1.01
CA ALA A 67 -2.09 2.03 0.23
C ALA A 67 -1.02 2.89 0.92
N GLY A 68 0.19 2.97 0.36
CA GLY A 68 1.36 3.53 1.03
C GLY A 68 1.17 4.96 1.53
N SER A 69 0.64 5.87 0.70
CA SER A 69 0.45 7.26 1.08
C SER A 69 -0.46 7.42 2.31
N ASP A 70 -1.51 6.60 2.40
CA ASP A 70 -2.42 6.60 3.54
C ASP A 70 -1.76 5.99 4.78
N LEU A 71 -1.02 4.88 4.60
CA LEU A 71 -0.29 4.21 5.67
C LEU A 71 0.79 5.10 6.26
N PHE A 72 1.62 5.73 5.43
CA PHE A 72 2.69 6.63 5.88
C PHE A 72 2.14 7.82 6.67
N ARG A 73 1.08 8.44 6.17
CA ARG A 73 0.47 9.59 6.83
C ARG A 73 -0.23 9.24 8.14
N HIS A 74 -0.93 8.10 8.17
CA HIS A 74 -1.77 7.73 9.31
C HIS A 74 -0.98 7.10 10.45
N PHE A 75 0.04 6.31 10.13
CA PHE A 75 0.84 5.56 11.10
C PHE A 75 2.23 6.16 11.33
N ASP A 76 2.52 7.32 10.74
CA ASP A 76 3.82 8.00 10.85
C ASP A 76 5.00 7.06 10.49
N LEU A 77 4.82 6.29 9.42
CA LEU A 77 5.85 5.35 8.95
C LEU A 77 6.97 6.12 8.25
N ASP A 78 8.19 5.84 8.65
CA ASP A 78 9.39 6.33 7.98
C ASP A 78 10.02 5.26 7.06
N THR A 79 11.04 5.67 6.33
CA THR A 79 11.79 4.78 5.43
C THR A 79 12.46 3.63 6.18
N THR A 80 12.94 3.87 7.40
CA THR A 80 13.60 2.85 8.22
C THR A 80 12.63 1.75 8.60
N ARG A 81 11.44 2.15 9.09
CA ARG A 81 10.39 1.21 9.45
C ARG A 81 9.87 0.44 8.24
N LEU A 82 9.77 1.09 7.08
CA LEU A 82 9.38 0.40 5.84
C LEU A 82 10.40 -0.66 5.44
N LYS A 83 11.70 -0.36 5.53
CA LYS A 83 12.77 -1.33 5.26
C LYS A 83 12.70 -2.54 6.19
N GLU A 84 12.46 -2.31 7.48
CA GLU A 84 12.28 -3.40 8.45
C GLU A 84 11.08 -4.28 8.08
N ILE A 85 9.92 -3.68 7.75
CA ILE A 85 8.70 -4.44 7.42
C ILE A 85 8.89 -5.26 6.14
N VAL A 86 9.53 -4.70 5.13
CA VAL A 86 9.65 -5.33 3.80
C VAL A 86 10.82 -6.28 3.73
N ASN A 87 12.00 -5.88 4.18
CA ASN A 87 13.25 -6.60 3.95
C ASN A 87 13.78 -7.41 5.14
N ASP A 88 13.10 -7.42 6.29
CA ASP A 88 13.57 -8.21 7.44
C ASP A 88 13.49 -9.72 7.15
N GLY A 89 14.61 -10.41 7.33
CA GLY A 89 14.71 -11.84 7.12
C GLY A 89 14.59 -12.32 5.66
N VAL A 90 14.71 -11.39 4.70
CA VAL A 90 14.53 -11.67 3.26
C VAL A 90 15.84 -12.08 2.60
N SER A 91 15.79 -13.07 1.70
CA SER A 91 16.91 -13.40 0.84
C SER A 91 17.18 -12.29 -0.18
N LYS A 92 18.44 -12.15 -0.63
CA LYS A 92 18.82 -11.12 -1.63
C LYS A 92 17.97 -11.15 -2.90
N ALA A 93 17.48 -12.31 -3.31
CA ALA A 93 16.66 -12.47 -4.51
C ALA A 93 15.25 -11.87 -4.36
N GLN A 94 14.75 -11.79 -3.13
CA GLN A 94 13.43 -11.25 -2.80
C GLN A 94 13.50 -9.84 -2.18
N GLU A 95 14.70 -9.35 -1.94
CA GLU A 95 14.93 -8.02 -1.36
C GLU A 95 14.47 -6.92 -2.31
N VAL A 96 13.86 -5.91 -1.75
CA VAL A 96 13.51 -4.67 -2.45
C VAL A 96 14.63 -3.66 -2.24
N GLU A 97 15.07 -3.03 -3.32
CA GLU A 97 16.16 -2.06 -3.26
C GLU A 97 15.82 -0.92 -2.28
N PRO A 98 16.76 -0.53 -1.39
CA PRO A 98 16.55 0.54 -0.42
C PRO A 98 16.11 1.86 -1.05
N ASP A 99 16.60 2.15 -2.26
CA ASP A 99 16.26 3.36 -3.00
C ASP A 99 14.80 3.38 -3.45
N ASP A 100 14.24 2.23 -3.80
CA ASP A 100 12.83 2.10 -4.18
C ASP A 100 11.91 2.18 -2.97
N LEU A 101 12.32 1.63 -1.82
CA LEU A 101 11.58 1.81 -0.57
C LEU A 101 11.56 3.27 -0.11
N GLU A 102 12.69 3.98 -0.27
CA GLU A 102 12.74 5.41 -0.01
C GLU A 102 11.81 6.18 -0.95
N LEU A 103 11.77 5.80 -2.23
CA LEU A 103 10.89 6.43 -3.22
C LEU A 103 9.41 6.24 -2.85
N ILE A 104 9.01 5.05 -2.40
CA ILE A 104 7.65 4.76 -1.92
C ILE A 104 7.31 5.64 -0.71
N ALA A 105 8.19 5.70 0.28
CA ALA A 105 7.98 6.52 1.47
C ALA A 105 7.88 8.01 1.12
N MET A 106 8.78 8.52 0.28
CA MET A 106 8.78 9.92 -0.14
C MET A 106 7.57 10.29 -0.98
N ALA A 107 7.04 9.38 -1.79
CA ALA A 107 5.80 9.63 -2.55
C ALA A 107 4.60 9.95 -1.65
N GLY A 108 4.57 9.37 -0.45
CA GLY A 108 3.55 9.68 0.56
C GLY A 108 3.77 10.97 1.34
N ILE A 109 5.04 11.43 1.46
CA ILE A 109 5.43 12.54 2.33
C ILE A 109 5.83 13.78 1.52
N GLN A 110 6.66 13.62 0.50
CA GLN A 110 7.26 14.70 -0.31
C GLN A 110 7.14 14.40 -1.82
N GLN A 111 5.98 14.66 -2.37
CA GLN A 111 5.68 14.35 -3.78
C GLN A 111 6.64 15.00 -4.78
N THR A 112 7.09 16.23 -4.54
CA THR A 112 8.02 16.93 -5.44
C THR A 112 9.35 16.21 -5.54
N TYR A 113 9.91 15.78 -4.42
CA TYR A 113 11.15 15.01 -4.39
C TYR A 113 10.99 13.66 -5.08
N ALA A 114 9.91 12.95 -4.81
CA ALA A 114 9.59 11.68 -5.45
C ALA A 114 9.44 11.80 -6.97
N LYS A 115 8.79 12.87 -7.46
CA LYS A 115 8.69 13.18 -8.90
C LYS A 115 10.05 13.38 -9.56
N LEU A 116 10.92 14.18 -8.94
CA LEU A 116 12.26 14.45 -9.46
C LEU A 116 13.11 13.18 -9.52
N ARG A 117 13.03 12.36 -8.48
CA ARG A 117 13.79 11.10 -8.41
C ARG A 117 13.29 10.07 -9.42
N LEU A 118 11.98 9.90 -9.52
CA LEU A 118 11.35 9.01 -10.50
C LEU A 118 11.70 9.43 -11.94
N ASN A 119 11.75 10.74 -12.24
CA ASN A 119 12.17 11.24 -13.54
C ASN A 119 13.61 10.88 -13.91
N LYS A 120 14.50 10.80 -12.92
CA LYS A 120 15.88 10.36 -13.13
C LYS A 120 15.99 8.85 -13.37
N MET A 121 15.17 8.07 -12.71
CA MET A 121 15.19 6.61 -12.80
C MET A 121 14.48 6.08 -14.06
N THR A 122 13.49 6.82 -14.57
CA THR A 122 12.68 6.44 -15.73
C THR A 122 12.61 7.54 -16.79
N PRO A 123 13.71 7.85 -17.47
CA PRO A 123 13.74 8.97 -18.43
C PRO A 123 12.85 8.75 -19.68
N SER A 124 12.46 7.50 -19.98
CA SER A 124 11.80 7.13 -21.23
C SER A 124 10.31 6.80 -21.11
N VAL A 125 9.67 6.87 -19.94
CA VAL A 125 8.26 6.50 -19.76
C VAL A 125 7.34 7.71 -19.77
N THR A 126 7.56 8.62 -20.73
CA THR A 126 6.72 9.84 -20.83
C THR A 126 5.41 9.63 -21.60
N ASN A 127 5.14 8.45 -22.21
CA ASN A 127 4.02 8.31 -23.15
C ASN A 127 3.16 7.05 -23.04
N ALA A 128 3.12 6.34 -21.94
CA ALA A 128 2.25 5.18 -21.82
C ALA A 128 1.09 5.42 -20.84
N ARG A 129 -0.06 5.76 -21.41
CA ARG A 129 -1.41 5.67 -20.83
C ARG A 129 -1.61 6.28 -19.44
N ALA A 130 -1.58 7.60 -19.35
CA ALA A 130 -2.30 8.33 -18.33
C ALA A 130 -3.82 8.18 -18.59
N THR A 131 -4.42 7.10 -18.12
CA THR A 131 -5.88 6.95 -18.09
C THR A 131 -6.29 6.87 -16.63
N ASN A 132 -6.96 7.91 -16.20
CA ASN A 132 -7.74 8.16 -14.97
C ASN A 132 -7.04 9.08 -13.95
N ILE A 133 -7.78 10.07 -13.59
CA ILE A 133 -7.92 10.98 -12.44
C ILE A 133 -7.02 10.72 -11.19
N GLU A 134 -6.16 9.71 -11.20
CA GLU A 134 -5.15 9.46 -10.18
C GLU A 134 -3.97 10.41 -10.35
N ASP A 135 -3.36 10.82 -9.26
CA ASP A 135 -2.14 11.62 -9.24
C ASP A 135 -1.12 11.02 -10.24
N PRO A 136 -0.66 11.78 -11.24
CA PRO A 136 0.27 11.26 -12.24
C PRO A 136 1.56 10.68 -11.66
N LEU A 137 1.92 11.07 -10.42
CA LEU A 137 3.03 10.47 -9.68
C LEU A 137 2.70 9.04 -9.23
N SER A 138 1.52 8.81 -8.65
CA SER A 138 1.12 7.49 -8.17
C SER A 138 1.04 6.47 -9.31
N GLY A 139 0.47 6.87 -10.46
CA GLY A 139 0.41 6.00 -11.64
C GLY A 139 1.79 5.64 -12.20
N ARG A 140 2.71 6.61 -12.25
CA ARG A 140 4.08 6.40 -12.74
C ARG A 140 4.91 5.53 -11.77
N LEU A 141 4.81 5.81 -10.47
CA LEU A 141 5.47 5.03 -9.43
C LEU A 141 4.99 3.58 -9.44
N ARG A 142 3.67 3.39 -9.53
CA ARG A 142 3.07 2.07 -9.66
C ARG A 142 3.61 1.32 -10.87
N GLY A 143 3.57 1.94 -12.07
CA GLY A 143 4.09 1.33 -13.29
C GLY A 143 5.54 0.91 -13.17
N TYR A 144 6.40 1.76 -12.62
CA TYR A 144 7.81 1.47 -12.40
C TYR A 144 8.02 0.27 -11.46
N LEU A 145 7.38 0.28 -10.30
CA LEU A 145 7.57 -0.76 -9.27
C LEU A 145 6.95 -2.10 -9.68
N TYR A 146 5.78 -2.09 -10.31
CA TYR A 146 5.16 -3.32 -10.82
C TYR A 146 6.02 -3.96 -11.91
N SER A 147 6.50 -3.17 -12.88
CA SER A 147 7.39 -3.66 -13.92
C SER A 147 8.68 -4.26 -13.36
N LYS A 148 9.25 -3.63 -12.32
CA LYS A 148 10.53 -4.06 -11.73
C LYS A 148 10.41 -5.27 -10.80
N TYR A 149 9.32 -5.40 -10.03
CA TYR A 149 9.24 -6.37 -8.94
C TYR A 149 8.11 -7.37 -9.02
N VAL A 150 7.07 -7.07 -9.79
CA VAL A 150 5.84 -7.89 -9.84
C VAL A 150 5.70 -8.58 -11.18
N ASP A 151 5.95 -7.88 -12.29
CA ASP A 151 5.77 -8.41 -13.64
C ASP A 151 6.98 -9.23 -14.14
N GLU A 152 8.17 -9.07 -13.53
CA GLU A 152 9.29 -9.95 -13.77
C GLU A 152 9.07 -11.29 -13.05
N GLU A 153 8.52 -12.28 -13.74
CA GLU A 153 8.66 -13.67 -13.31
C GLU A 153 10.17 -14.00 -13.20
N PRO A 154 10.60 -14.69 -12.13
CA PRO A 154 11.99 -15.14 -12.05
C PRO A 154 12.27 -16.01 -13.25
N SER A 155 13.15 -15.53 -14.14
CA SER A 155 13.67 -16.29 -15.27
C SER A 155 14.14 -17.65 -14.76
N SER A 156 13.46 -18.72 -15.14
CA SER A 156 13.82 -20.10 -14.83
C SER A 156 15.01 -20.57 -15.69
N ASP A 157 16.08 -19.80 -15.73
CA ASP A 157 17.34 -20.17 -16.38
C ASP A 157 18.47 -20.33 -15.35
N ALA A 158 18.34 -21.32 -14.50
CA ALA A 158 19.48 -21.89 -13.77
C ALA A 158 19.20 -23.35 -13.38
N ALA A 159 18.86 -24.17 -14.34
CA ALA A 159 18.88 -25.62 -14.18
C ALA A 159 19.32 -26.26 -15.50
N ASN A 160 20.60 -26.04 -15.86
CA ASN A 160 21.35 -27.00 -16.67
C ASN A 160 22.83 -26.59 -16.74
N GLU A 161 23.59 -27.02 -15.75
CA GLU A 161 24.98 -27.49 -15.98
C GLU A 161 25.44 -28.31 -14.76
#